data_68f3da5217225219be287c6059137ab5
#
_entry.id   68f3da5217225219be287c6059137ab5
#
_cell.length_a   1.000
_cell.length_b   1.000
_cell.length_c   1.000
_cell.angle_alpha   90.00
_cell.angle_beta   90.00
_cell.angle_gamma   90.00
#
_symmetry.space_group_name_H-M   'P 1'
#
loop_
_entity.id
_entity.type
_entity.pdbx_description
1 polymer ?
#
loop_
_entity_poly.entity_id
_entity_poly.type
_entity_poly.pdbx_seq_one_letter_code
_entity_poly.pdbx_strand_id
1 'polypeptide(L)'
;MSDKSIQSLATFTSSLSKDGRSDERELTERQQSFLDNLINTGGDPKEAAELAGYAEGSYTQVVKSLKREIIELASHILAQSAPKAAIKLVDVMDSEQPIPQANVRLQAAQTILDRIGLGKTDRVDVNHTSSGGIFILPSKGEVIDAEYSEA
;
A
#
# COMPACT_ATOMS: atom_id res chain seq x y z
N MET A 1 22.53 6.06 0.59
CA MET A 1 22.14 4.65 0.33
C MET A 1 23.35 3.94 -0.27
N SER A 2 23.59 2.67 0.06
CA SER A 2 24.73 1.96 -0.53
C SER A 2 24.41 1.50 -1.96
N ASP A 3 25.42 1.48 -2.85
CA ASP A 3 25.27 1.12 -4.26
C ASP A 3 24.55 -0.21 -4.50
N LYS A 4 24.69 -1.17 -3.58
CA LYS A 4 23.99 -2.46 -3.64
C LYS A 4 22.47 -2.34 -3.50
N SER A 5 21.97 -1.37 -2.71
CA SER A 5 20.52 -1.12 -2.55
C SER A 5 19.92 -0.52 -3.82
N ILE A 6 20.67 0.34 -4.51
CA ILE A 6 20.25 0.96 -5.77
C ILE A 6 20.19 -0.08 -6.88
N GLN A 7 21.18 -0.97 -6.98
CA GLN A 7 21.18 -2.05 -7.96
C GLN A 7 20.02 -3.04 -7.76
N SER A 8 19.68 -3.38 -6.51
CA SER A 8 18.55 -4.28 -6.22
C SER A 8 17.20 -3.65 -6.58
N LEU A 9 17.07 -2.33 -6.41
CA LEU A 9 15.86 -1.59 -6.77
C LEU A 9 15.72 -1.42 -8.30
N ALA A 10 16.80 -1.18 -9.01
CA ALA A 10 16.80 -1.14 -10.47
C ALA A 10 16.41 -2.50 -11.09
N THR A 11 16.85 -3.61 -10.48
CA THR A 11 16.43 -4.96 -10.89
C THR A 11 14.92 -5.16 -10.61
N PHE A 12 14.39 -4.61 -9.52
CA PHE A 12 12.98 -4.69 -9.19
C PHE A 12 12.11 -3.89 -10.17
N THR A 13 12.49 -2.66 -10.53
CA THR A 13 11.74 -1.86 -11.51
C THR A 13 11.72 -2.55 -12.88
N SER A 14 12.77 -3.25 -13.26
CA SER A 14 12.78 -4.07 -14.49
C SER A 14 11.93 -5.35 -14.38
N SER A 15 11.73 -5.89 -13.17
CA SER A 15 10.88 -7.06 -12.93
C SER A 15 9.38 -6.71 -12.90
N LEU A 16 9.01 -5.49 -12.49
CA LEU A 16 7.63 -4.98 -12.58
C LEU A 16 7.10 -5.02 -14.03
N SER A 17 7.99 -4.94 -15.01
CA SER A 17 7.63 -5.01 -16.42
C SER A 17 7.48 -6.45 -16.96
N LYS A 18 7.85 -7.47 -16.17
CA LYS A 18 7.94 -8.88 -16.63
C LYS A 18 7.01 -9.87 -15.93
N ASP A 19 6.42 -9.50 -14.79
CA ASP A 19 5.54 -10.42 -14.07
C ASP A 19 4.17 -10.52 -14.77
N GLY A 20 4.01 -11.64 -15.48
CA GLY A 20 2.89 -11.96 -16.36
C GLY A 20 1.53 -12.15 -15.65
N ARG A 21 1.14 -11.23 -14.77
CA ARG A 21 -0.24 -11.09 -14.34
C ARG A 21 -1.01 -10.36 -15.43
N SER A 22 -2.01 -10.98 -15.95
CA SER A 22 -2.81 -10.59 -17.14
C SER A 22 -3.52 -9.23 -17.07
N ASP A 23 -3.17 -8.37 -16.12
CA ASP A 23 -3.71 -7.02 -15.94
C ASP A 23 -2.61 -5.94 -15.83
N GLU A 24 -1.35 -6.27 -16.16
CA GLU A 24 -0.22 -5.36 -16.06
C GLU A 24 0.02 -4.66 -17.39
N ARG A 25 -0.27 -3.38 -17.35
CA ARG A 25 0.07 -2.42 -18.40
C ARG A 25 1.59 -2.41 -18.59
N GLU A 26 2.08 -2.70 -19.78
CA GLU A 26 3.49 -2.52 -20.12
C GLU A 26 3.91 -1.06 -19.92
N LEU A 27 4.94 -0.86 -19.12
CA LEU A 27 5.51 0.46 -18.86
C LEU A 27 6.34 0.88 -20.07
N THR A 28 6.18 2.14 -20.49
CA THR A 28 7.05 2.73 -21.50
C THR A 28 8.44 2.99 -20.93
N GLU A 29 9.47 3.07 -21.76
CA GLU A 29 10.85 3.36 -21.34
C GLU A 29 10.93 4.66 -20.50
N ARG A 30 10.15 5.68 -20.84
CA ARG A 30 10.09 6.92 -20.05
C ARG A 30 9.46 6.72 -18.68
N GLN A 31 8.42 5.89 -18.57
CA GLN A 31 7.79 5.58 -17.31
C GLN A 31 8.72 4.78 -16.40
N GLN A 32 9.48 3.86 -16.97
CA GLN A 32 10.47 3.11 -16.23
C GLN A 32 11.61 3.99 -15.77
N SER A 33 12.13 4.86 -16.65
CA SER A 33 13.14 5.86 -16.30
C SER A 33 12.67 6.80 -15.19
N PHE A 34 11.37 7.17 -15.19
CA PHE A 34 10.81 7.98 -14.10
C PHE A 34 10.86 7.25 -12.76
N LEU A 35 10.47 5.97 -12.70
CA LEU A 35 10.49 5.19 -11.45
C LEU A 35 11.92 4.99 -10.94
N ASP A 36 12.89 4.74 -11.83
CA ASP A 36 14.30 4.63 -11.47
C ASP A 36 14.84 5.96 -10.92
N ASN A 37 14.53 7.07 -11.58
CA ASN A 37 14.94 8.39 -11.14
C ASN A 37 14.27 8.79 -9.84
N LEU A 38 13.04 8.36 -9.57
CA LEU A 38 12.35 8.63 -8.31
C LEU A 38 13.11 8.07 -7.10
N ILE A 39 13.79 6.92 -7.28
CA ILE A 39 14.65 6.34 -6.25
C ILE A 39 15.92 7.18 -6.09
N ASN A 40 16.55 7.56 -7.19
CA ASN A 40 17.82 8.28 -7.20
C ASN A 40 17.69 9.70 -6.65
N THR A 41 16.57 10.37 -6.88
CA THR A 41 16.25 11.73 -6.38
C THR A 41 15.70 11.73 -4.95
N GLY A 42 15.69 10.56 -4.29
CA GLY A 42 15.18 10.46 -2.92
C GLY A 42 13.67 10.65 -2.79
N GLY A 43 12.92 10.46 -3.89
CA GLY A 43 11.46 10.55 -3.92
C GLY A 43 10.92 11.89 -4.43
N ASP A 44 11.75 12.76 -5.01
CA ASP A 44 11.27 14.00 -5.64
C ASP A 44 10.69 13.72 -7.04
N PRO A 45 9.35 13.80 -7.21
CA PRO A 45 8.71 13.48 -8.48
C PRO A 45 8.95 14.53 -9.56
N LYS A 46 9.25 15.78 -9.18
CA LYS A 46 9.52 16.83 -10.16
C LYS A 46 10.86 16.60 -10.83
N GLU A 47 11.92 16.43 -10.03
CA GLU A 47 13.26 16.15 -10.53
C GLU A 47 13.32 14.82 -11.29
N ALA A 48 12.63 13.78 -10.78
CA ALA A 48 12.54 12.49 -11.46
C ALA A 48 11.89 12.58 -12.85
N ALA A 49 10.85 13.41 -13.00
CA ALA A 49 10.17 13.60 -14.27
C ALA A 49 11.05 14.37 -15.28
N GLU A 50 11.78 15.39 -14.83
CA GLU A 50 12.72 16.14 -15.65
C GLU A 50 13.85 15.24 -16.17
N LEU A 51 14.43 14.41 -15.29
CA LEU A 51 15.47 13.42 -15.65
C LEU A 51 14.96 12.34 -16.62
N ALA A 52 13.68 11.97 -16.53
CA ALA A 52 13.04 11.02 -17.45
C ALA A 52 12.63 11.64 -18.79
N GLY A 53 12.87 12.96 -19.00
CA GLY A 53 12.57 13.67 -20.23
C GLY A 53 11.10 14.07 -20.38
N TYR A 54 10.35 14.21 -19.30
CA TYR A 54 9.01 14.78 -19.32
C TYR A 54 9.06 16.30 -19.35
N ALA A 55 8.03 16.94 -19.92
CA ALA A 55 7.93 18.39 -19.96
C ALA A 55 7.75 18.96 -18.54
N GLU A 56 8.27 20.16 -18.34
CA GLU A 56 8.14 20.89 -17.08
C GLU A 56 6.66 21.03 -16.68
N GLY A 57 6.34 20.70 -15.41
CA GLY A 57 4.97 20.72 -14.88
C GLY A 57 4.11 19.51 -15.17
N SER A 58 4.55 18.57 -16.05
CA SER A 58 3.77 17.35 -16.34
C SER A 58 3.90 16.26 -15.27
N TYR A 59 4.76 16.41 -14.27
CA TYR A 59 5.02 15.43 -13.24
C TYR A 59 3.75 14.98 -12.49
N THR A 60 2.79 15.87 -12.27
CA THR A 60 1.53 15.54 -11.60
C THR A 60 0.69 14.53 -12.39
N GLN A 61 0.70 14.62 -13.71
CA GLN A 61 0.02 13.66 -14.59
C GLN A 61 0.76 12.32 -14.61
N VAL A 62 2.09 12.36 -14.63
CA VAL A 62 2.94 11.16 -14.58
C VAL A 62 2.69 10.41 -13.28
N VAL A 63 2.72 11.10 -12.14
CA VAL A 63 2.43 10.52 -10.81
C VAL A 63 1.03 9.90 -10.75
N LYS A 64 0.01 10.59 -11.32
CA LYS A 64 -1.35 10.04 -11.37
C LYS A 64 -1.43 8.77 -12.21
N SER A 65 -0.74 8.74 -13.36
CA SER A 65 -0.75 7.59 -14.26
C SER A 65 0.01 6.39 -13.72
N LEU A 66 1.06 6.61 -12.89
CA LEU A 66 1.92 5.59 -12.30
C LEU A 66 1.66 5.39 -10.79
N LYS A 67 0.48 5.78 -10.31
CA LYS A 67 0.16 5.70 -8.88
C LYS A 67 0.32 4.30 -8.30
N ARG A 68 -0.09 3.28 -9.04
CA ARG A 68 -0.01 1.87 -8.62
C ARG A 68 1.43 1.43 -8.49
N GLU A 69 2.22 1.67 -9.51
CA GLU A 69 3.63 1.31 -9.60
C GLU A 69 4.47 2.04 -8.53
N ILE A 70 4.16 3.31 -8.26
CA ILE A 70 4.79 4.07 -7.17
C ILE A 70 4.46 3.46 -5.80
N ILE A 71 3.22 3.03 -5.57
CA ILE A 71 2.83 2.36 -4.31
C ILE A 71 3.55 1.02 -4.18
N GLU A 72 3.64 0.23 -5.23
CA GLU A 72 4.36 -1.06 -5.24
C GLU A 72 5.84 -0.85 -4.96
N LEU A 73 6.47 0.14 -5.59
CA LEU A 73 7.86 0.54 -5.34
C LEU A 73 8.07 0.95 -3.88
N ALA A 74 7.20 1.78 -3.32
CA ALA A 74 7.27 2.19 -1.92
C ALA A 74 7.12 0.99 -0.96
N SER A 75 6.21 0.07 -1.24
CA SER A 75 6.01 -1.16 -0.48
C SER A 75 7.25 -2.05 -0.51
N HIS A 76 7.90 -2.16 -1.67
CA HIS A 76 9.15 -2.90 -1.83
C HIS A 76 10.30 -2.30 -1.02
N ILE A 77 10.45 -0.97 -1.03
CA ILE A 77 11.44 -0.26 -0.21
C ILE A 77 11.21 -0.51 1.29
N LEU A 78 9.95 -0.49 1.74
CA LEU A 78 9.61 -0.81 3.13
C LEU A 78 9.95 -2.25 3.48
N ALA A 79 9.62 -3.21 2.60
CA ALA A 79 9.96 -4.62 2.79
C ALA A 79 11.47 -4.85 2.89
N GLN A 80 12.26 -4.20 2.03
CA GLN A 80 13.73 -4.26 2.13
C GLN A 80 14.29 -3.63 3.41
N SER A 81 13.59 -2.65 3.97
CA SER A 81 14.00 -1.97 5.20
C SER A 81 13.62 -2.73 6.47
N ALA A 82 12.71 -3.69 6.36
CA ALA A 82 12.18 -4.44 7.50
C ALA A 82 13.24 -5.20 8.32
N PRO A 83 14.19 -5.92 7.74
CA PRO A 83 15.24 -6.59 8.52
C PRO A 83 16.07 -5.60 9.34
N LYS A 84 16.37 -4.42 8.76
CA LYS A 84 17.09 -3.37 9.47
C LYS A 84 16.27 -2.78 10.61
N ALA A 85 14.97 -2.60 10.40
CA ALA A 85 14.05 -2.13 11.45
C ALA A 85 14.00 -3.13 12.62
N ALA A 86 13.86 -4.43 12.33
CA ALA A 86 13.85 -5.49 13.34
C ALA A 86 15.15 -5.52 14.16
N ILE A 87 16.32 -5.45 13.50
CA ILE A 87 17.61 -5.40 14.17
C ILE A 87 17.68 -4.17 15.08
N LYS A 88 17.21 -3.01 14.61
CA LYS A 88 17.22 -1.79 15.43
C LYS A 88 16.31 -1.85 16.64
N LEU A 89 15.21 -2.59 16.60
CA LEU A 89 14.37 -2.85 17.78
C LEU A 89 15.14 -3.67 18.83
N VAL A 90 15.84 -4.72 18.39
CA VAL A 90 16.67 -5.56 19.27
C VAL A 90 17.82 -4.73 19.86
N ASP A 91 18.54 -3.95 19.03
CA ASP A 91 19.62 -3.06 19.50
C ASP A 91 19.14 -2.08 20.61
N VAL A 92 17.90 -1.57 20.48
CA VAL A 92 17.32 -0.67 21.50
C VAL A 92 16.99 -1.43 22.79
N MET A 93 16.52 -2.68 22.69
CA MET A 93 16.22 -3.53 23.85
C MET A 93 17.48 -3.93 24.61
N ASP A 94 18.56 -4.24 23.89
CA ASP A 94 19.81 -4.75 24.47
C ASP A 94 20.74 -3.61 24.92
N SER A 95 20.39 -2.36 24.69
CA SER A 95 21.25 -1.22 25.01
C SER A 95 21.22 -0.88 26.50
N GLU A 96 22.35 -0.99 27.14
CA GLU A 96 22.57 -0.56 28.55
C GLU A 96 22.75 0.97 28.65
N GLN A 97 23.04 1.66 27.57
CA GLN A 97 23.28 3.10 27.54
C GLN A 97 22.07 3.87 26.98
N PRO A 98 21.83 5.10 27.49
CA PRO A 98 20.75 5.92 26.98
C PRO A 98 20.97 6.26 25.49
N ILE A 99 20.04 5.84 24.64
CA ILE A 99 20.07 6.13 23.20
C ILE A 99 19.34 7.45 22.95
N PRO A 100 19.99 8.45 22.34
CA PRO A 100 19.30 9.69 21.97
C PRO A 100 18.11 9.41 21.04
N GLN A 101 16.95 9.98 21.37
CA GLN A 101 15.71 9.81 20.60
C GLN A 101 15.27 8.34 20.42
N ALA A 102 15.54 7.48 21.40
CA ALA A 102 15.17 6.06 21.37
C ALA A 102 13.69 5.85 20.97
N ASN A 103 12.78 6.62 21.58
CA ASN A 103 11.34 6.52 21.32
C ASN A 103 10.99 6.81 19.86
N VAL A 104 11.60 7.83 19.24
CA VAL A 104 11.35 8.18 17.84
C VAL A 104 11.86 7.08 16.90
N ARG A 105 13.04 6.54 17.20
CA ARG A 105 13.62 5.42 16.41
C ARG A 105 12.80 4.15 16.57
N LEU A 106 12.31 3.87 17.76
CA LEU A 106 11.45 2.73 18.07
C LEU A 106 10.13 2.84 17.29
N GLN A 107 9.46 3.99 17.34
CA GLN A 107 8.22 4.25 16.63
C GLN A 107 8.41 4.12 15.09
N ALA A 108 9.51 4.65 14.56
CA ALA A 108 9.82 4.53 13.14
C ALA A 108 10.00 3.06 12.74
N ALA A 109 10.75 2.27 13.51
CA ALA A 109 10.95 0.85 13.24
C ALA A 109 9.64 0.05 13.34
N GLN A 110 8.83 0.31 14.38
CA GLN A 110 7.50 -0.31 14.53
C GLN A 110 6.59 0.03 13.34
N THR A 111 6.56 1.30 12.93
CA THR A 111 5.74 1.72 11.78
C THR A 111 6.13 0.99 10.49
N ILE A 112 7.42 0.74 10.26
CA ILE A 112 7.89 -0.03 9.10
C ILE A 112 7.37 -1.47 9.19
N LEU A 113 7.52 -2.12 10.36
CA LEU A 113 7.07 -3.50 10.57
C LEU A 113 5.55 -3.65 10.45
N ASP A 114 4.79 -2.70 10.97
CA ASP A 114 3.32 -2.66 10.85
C ASP A 114 2.89 -2.57 9.37
N ARG A 115 3.57 -1.75 8.58
CA ARG A 115 3.26 -1.55 7.15
C ARG A 115 3.49 -2.80 6.31
N ILE A 116 4.43 -3.65 6.68
CA ILE A 116 4.71 -4.92 6.00
C ILE A 116 3.95 -6.11 6.60
N GLY A 117 3.04 -5.87 7.56
CA GLY A 117 2.17 -6.90 8.14
C GLY A 117 2.80 -7.70 9.27
N LEU A 118 3.96 -7.29 9.82
CA LEU A 118 4.58 -7.87 11.01
C LEU A 118 4.20 -7.14 12.30
N GLY A 119 3.22 -6.25 12.24
CA GLY A 119 2.73 -5.51 13.38
C GLY A 119 1.86 -6.33 14.33
N LYS A 120 1.54 -5.71 15.48
CA LYS A 120 0.62 -6.27 16.44
C LYS A 120 -0.77 -6.46 15.79
N THR A 121 -1.19 -7.71 15.65
CA THR A 121 -2.53 -8.03 15.18
C THR A 121 -3.48 -7.93 16.38
N ASP A 122 -4.22 -6.84 16.50
CA ASP A 122 -5.35 -6.77 17.42
C ASP A 122 -6.48 -7.64 16.85
N ARG A 123 -6.59 -8.88 17.34
CA ARG A 123 -7.75 -9.73 17.05
C ARG A 123 -8.95 -9.12 17.75
N VAL A 124 -9.78 -8.41 16.99
CA VAL A 124 -11.12 -8.06 17.44
C VAL A 124 -11.98 -9.29 17.21
N ASP A 125 -12.19 -10.10 18.25
CA ASP A 125 -13.21 -11.16 18.23
C ASP A 125 -14.58 -10.48 18.25
N VAL A 126 -15.10 -10.17 17.07
CA VAL A 126 -16.48 -9.72 16.92
C VAL A 126 -17.38 -10.94 17.11
N ASN A 127 -17.74 -11.23 18.35
CA ASN A 127 -18.81 -12.18 18.65
C ASN A 127 -20.14 -11.58 18.14
N HIS A 128 -20.47 -11.91 16.90
CA HIS A 128 -21.84 -11.75 16.42
C HIS A 128 -22.72 -12.77 17.16
N THR A 129 -23.17 -12.44 18.36
CA THR A 129 -24.38 -13.04 18.89
C THR A 129 -25.52 -12.53 17.98
N SER A 130 -25.82 -13.31 16.93
CA SER A 130 -27.08 -13.15 16.22
C SER A 130 -28.17 -13.52 17.23
N SER A 131 -28.67 -12.53 17.96
CA SER A 131 -29.97 -12.63 18.60
C SER A 131 -30.94 -12.90 17.45
N GLY A 132 -31.37 -14.15 17.31
CA GLY A 132 -32.31 -14.56 16.30
C GLY A 132 -33.59 -13.77 16.43
N GLY A 133 -33.65 -12.67 15.71
CA GLY A 133 -34.91 -11.93 15.55
C GLY A 133 -35.87 -12.83 14.80
N ILE A 134 -36.95 -13.25 15.46
CA ILE A 134 -38.08 -13.92 14.80
C ILE A 134 -38.71 -12.86 13.88
N PHE A 135 -38.45 -12.97 12.58
CA PHE A 135 -39.17 -12.21 11.57
C PHE A 135 -40.58 -12.82 11.47
N ILE A 136 -41.57 -12.18 12.13
CA ILE A 136 -42.97 -12.50 11.93
C ILE A 136 -43.38 -11.80 10.62
N LEU A 137 -43.43 -12.56 9.53
CA LEU A 137 -44.02 -12.07 8.29
C LEU A 137 -45.52 -11.88 8.54
N PRO A 138 -46.10 -10.71 8.19
CA PRO A 138 -47.56 -10.53 8.27
C PRO A 138 -48.22 -11.54 7.36
N SER A 139 -49.33 -12.16 7.84
CA SER A 139 -50.11 -13.08 7.04
C SER A 139 -50.54 -12.37 5.76
N LYS A 140 -50.40 -13.07 4.64
CA LYS A 140 -50.83 -12.58 3.33
C LYS A 140 -52.35 -12.29 3.43
N GLY A 141 -52.71 -11.01 3.37
CA GLY A 141 -54.12 -10.60 3.40
C GLY A 141 -54.86 -11.27 2.24
N GLU A 142 -56.03 -11.80 2.53
CA GLU A 142 -56.94 -12.33 1.51
C GLU A 142 -57.26 -11.22 0.52
N VAL A 143 -57.08 -11.57 -0.78
CA VAL A 143 -57.45 -10.72 -1.90
C VAL A 143 -59.00 -10.66 -1.85
N ILE A 144 -59.56 -9.51 -1.52
CA ILE A 144 -60.99 -9.29 -1.65
C ILE A 144 -61.24 -9.03 -3.14
N ASP A 145 -61.85 -10.01 -3.81
CA ASP A 145 -62.36 -9.84 -5.16
C ASP A 145 -63.52 -8.84 -5.08
N ALA A 146 -63.29 -7.64 -5.59
CA ALA A 146 -64.36 -6.65 -5.79
C ALA A 146 -65.16 -7.04 -7.02
N GLU A 147 -66.35 -7.63 -6.81
CA GLU A 147 -67.33 -7.81 -7.87
C GLU A 147 -67.82 -6.42 -8.33
N TYR A 148 -67.47 -6.07 -9.57
CA TYR A 148 -68.11 -4.94 -10.24
C TYR A 148 -69.51 -5.35 -10.67
N SER A 149 -70.52 -4.80 -9.99
CA SER A 149 -71.91 -4.83 -10.43
C SER A 149 -72.07 -3.68 -11.41
N GLU A 150 -72.25 -3.99 -12.67
CA GLU A 150 -72.73 -3.06 -13.69
C GLU A 150 -74.23 -2.89 -13.51
N ALA A 151 -74.64 -1.63 -13.34
CA ALA A 151 -76.02 -1.18 -13.46
C ALA A 151 -76.14 -0.06 -14.49
#